data_7e76112ff3dbeb7b6d1bc19c89f47db5
#
_entry.id   7e76112ff3dbeb7b6d1bc19c89f47db5
#
_cell.length_a   1.000
_cell.length_b   1.000
_cell.length_c   1.000
_cell.angle_alpha   90.00
_cell.angle_beta   90.00
_cell.angle_gamma   90.00
#
_symmetry.space_group_name_H-M   'P 1'
#
loop_
_entity.id
_entity.type
_entity.pdbx_description
1 polymer ?
#
loop_
_entity_poly.entity_id
_entity_poly.type
_entity_poly.pdbx_seq_one_letter_code
_entity_poly.pdbx_strand_id
1 'polypeptide(L)'
;MYKIFPSTQFKKDLKLVLKRGYNMNLMDEVVTTLAQGRTLPDKYRDHALKGNYEGCRECHITPDWLLVYELTENELILYLTRTGTHSDLFQSRGSYEVEVDARRKVP
;
A
#
# COMPACT_ATOMS: atom_id res chain seq x y z
N MET A 1 15.93 3.69 -11.40
CA MET A 1 14.91 4.13 -10.46
C MET A 1 13.53 3.94 -11.05
N TYR A 2 12.57 3.54 -10.24
CA TYR A 2 11.21 3.31 -10.73
C TYR A 2 10.47 4.63 -10.87
N LYS A 3 9.65 4.71 -11.91
CA LYS A 3 8.79 5.86 -12.10
C LYS A 3 7.56 5.69 -11.21
N ILE A 4 7.15 6.70 -10.49
CA ILE A 4 6.03 6.62 -9.56
C ILE A 4 4.73 6.97 -10.25
N PHE A 5 3.74 6.10 -10.12
CA PHE A 5 2.47 6.28 -10.81
C PHE A 5 1.32 6.06 -9.83
N PRO A 6 0.78 7.13 -9.24
CA PRO A 6 -0.34 7.00 -8.30
C PRO A 6 -1.64 6.75 -9.05
N SER A 7 -2.44 5.81 -8.53
CA SER A 7 -3.74 5.53 -9.12
C SER A 7 -4.73 6.63 -8.74
N THR A 8 -5.84 6.68 -9.47
CA THR A 8 -6.90 7.63 -9.13
C THR A 8 -7.41 7.40 -7.72
N GLN A 9 -7.60 6.13 -7.36
CA GLN A 9 -8.08 5.81 -6.02
C GLN A 9 -7.05 6.18 -4.95
N PHE A 10 -5.78 5.99 -5.24
CA PHE A 10 -4.73 6.39 -4.31
C PHE A 10 -4.79 7.88 -4.04
N LYS A 11 -5.02 8.68 -5.09
CA LYS A 11 -5.09 10.12 -4.92
C LYS A 11 -6.25 10.52 -4.01
N LYS A 12 -7.38 9.83 -4.13
CA LYS A 12 -8.51 10.06 -3.23
C LYS A 12 -8.18 9.66 -1.81
N ASP A 13 -7.54 8.50 -1.66
CA ASP A 13 -7.11 8.02 -0.35
C ASP A 13 -6.18 9.03 0.29
N LEU A 14 -5.28 9.61 -0.50
CA LEU A 14 -4.29 10.54 0.01
C LEU A 14 -4.93 11.79 0.59
N LYS A 15 -6.00 12.27 -0.05
CA LYS A 15 -6.71 13.43 0.48
C LYS A 15 -7.25 13.16 1.86
N LEU A 16 -7.79 11.96 2.07
CA LEU A 16 -8.33 11.60 3.38
C LEU A 16 -7.22 11.51 4.42
N VAL A 17 -6.10 10.91 4.05
CA VAL A 17 -4.95 10.76 4.94
C VAL A 17 -4.40 12.14 5.33
N LEU A 18 -4.33 13.05 4.36
CA LEU A 18 -3.89 14.42 4.64
C LEU A 18 -4.83 15.12 5.60
N LYS A 19 -6.14 14.93 5.42
CA LYS A 19 -7.12 15.53 6.29
C LYS A 19 -6.96 15.04 7.73
N ARG A 20 -6.54 13.79 7.89
CA ARG A 20 -6.33 13.22 9.22
C ARG A 20 -5.05 13.70 9.86
N GLY A 21 -4.22 14.43 9.12
CA GLY A 21 -2.98 14.97 9.67
C GLY A 21 -1.84 13.98 9.75
N TYR A 22 -1.86 12.93 8.94
CA TYR A 22 -0.78 11.96 8.93
C TYR A 22 0.51 12.62 8.44
N ASN A 23 1.63 12.16 8.97
CA ASN A 23 2.94 12.72 8.63
C ASN A 23 3.41 12.21 7.28
N MET A 24 3.30 13.05 6.26
CA MET A 24 3.63 12.65 4.88
C MET A 24 5.11 12.37 4.68
N ASN A 25 5.98 12.87 5.56
CA ASN A 25 7.39 12.53 5.46
C ASN A 25 7.61 11.04 5.61
N LEU A 26 6.77 10.37 6.39
CA LEU A 26 6.88 8.92 6.57
C LEU A 26 6.55 8.19 5.27
N MET A 27 5.52 8.65 4.56
CA MET A 27 5.19 8.06 3.27
C MET A 27 6.28 8.33 2.25
N ASP A 28 6.81 9.56 2.23
CA ASP A 28 7.87 9.90 1.29
C ASP A 28 9.07 9.00 1.45
N GLU A 29 9.42 8.68 2.68
CA GLU A 29 10.56 7.82 2.96
C GLU A 29 10.33 6.42 2.41
N VAL A 30 9.14 5.87 2.63
CA VAL A 30 8.81 4.54 2.15
C VAL A 30 8.77 4.52 0.62
N VAL A 31 8.09 5.50 0.01
CA VAL A 31 7.95 5.55 -1.44
C VAL A 31 9.31 5.74 -2.11
N THR A 32 10.15 6.59 -1.54
CA THR A 32 11.48 6.81 -2.08
C THR A 32 12.31 5.54 -2.05
N THR A 33 12.26 4.81 -0.93
CA THR A 33 12.98 3.55 -0.80
C THR A 33 12.55 2.56 -1.88
N LEU A 34 11.22 2.43 -2.05
CA LEU A 34 10.69 1.51 -3.06
C LEU A 34 11.07 1.95 -4.46
N ALA A 35 10.99 3.25 -4.74
CA ALA A 35 11.30 3.77 -6.07
C ALA A 35 12.76 3.57 -6.43
N GLN A 36 13.63 3.50 -5.43
CA GLN A 36 15.04 3.22 -5.66
C GLN A 36 15.33 1.75 -5.85
N GLY A 37 14.30 0.91 -5.81
CA GLY A 37 14.48 -0.52 -5.96
C GLY A 37 15.04 -1.19 -4.73
N ARG A 38 14.96 -0.56 -3.58
CA ARG A 38 15.53 -1.09 -2.35
C ARG A 38 14.48 -1.79 -1.53
N THR A 39 14.93 -2.72 -0.70
CA THR A 39 14.05 -3.47 0.17
C THR A 39 13.73 -2.66 1.41
N LEU A 40 12.47 -2.69 1.83
CA LEU A 40 12.07 -2.01 3.05
C LEU A 40 12.57 -2.78 4.27
N PRO A 41 12.98 -2.08 5.34
CA PRO A 41 13.29 -2.76 6.59
C PRO A 41 12.12 -3.56 7.13
N ASP A 42 12.41 -4.57 7.94
CA ASP A 42 11.39 -5.49 8.46
C ASP A 42 10.27 -4.80 9.21
N LYS A 43 10.56 -3.67 9.83
CA LYS A 43 9.54 -2.98 10.62
C LYS A 43 8.34 -2.56 9.80
N TYR A 44 8.50 -2.44 8.48
CA TYR A 44 7.39 -2.04 7.61
C TYR A 44 6.52 -3.22 7.19
N ARG A 45 6.90 -4.45 7.55
CA ARG A 45 6.10 -5.65 7.32
C ARG A 45 5.63 -5.80 5.89
N ASP A 46 6.51 -5.53 4.95
CA ASP A 46 6.19 -5.62 3.53
C ASP A 46 5.88 -7.07 3.15
N HIS A 47 4.76 -7.29 2.48
CA HIS A 47 4.36 -8.64 2.08
C HIS A 47 3.43 -8.60 0.88
N ALA A 48 3.35 -9.73 0.16
CA ALA A 48 2.49 -9.85 -1.00
C ALA A 48 1.05 -10.05 -0.57
N LEU A 49 0.14 -9.50 -1.37
CA LEU A 49 -1.29 -9.64 -1.11
C LEU A 49 -1.89 -10.69 -2.03
N LYS A 50 -3.11 -11.13 -1.68
CA LYS A 50 -3.85 -12.11 -2.45
C LYS A 50 -5.26 -11.58 -2.71
N GLY A 51 -6.07 -12.39 -3.39
CA GLY A 51 -7.45 -12.02 -3.66
C GLY A 51 -7.55 -10.85 -4.61
N ASN A 52 -8.37 -9.89 -4.27
CA ASN A 52 -8.60 -8.73 -5.14
C ASN A 52 -7.35 -7.91 -5.40
N TYR A 53 -6.34 -8.03 -4.56
CA TYR A 53 -5.11 -7.27 -4.72
C TYR A 53 -3.93 -8.17 -5.11
N GLU A 54 -4.23 -9.32 -5.69
CA GLU A 54 -3.16 -10.22 -6.12
C GLU A 54 -2.26 -9.48 -7.11
N GLY A 55 -0.96 -9.65 -6.96
CA GLY A 55 0.02 -8.91 -7.74
C GLY A 55 0.52 -7.67 -7.04
N CYS A 56 -0.18 -7.23 -6.01
CA CYS A 56 0.24 -6.07 -5.22
C CYS A 56 0.93 -6.53 -3.95
N ARG A 57 1.61 -5.59 -3.33
CA ARG A 57 2.23 -5.79 -2.02
C ARG A 57 1.70 -4.73 -1.07
N GLU A 58 1.82 -5.00 0.20
CA GLU A 58 1.37 -4.08 1.23
C GLU A 58 2.50 -3.87 2.22
N CYS A 59 2.69 -2.64 2.66
CA CYS A 59 3.59 -2.36 3.77
C CYS A 59 2.89 -1.47 4.77
N HIS A 60 3.41 -1.46 6.00
CA HIS A 60 2.87 -0.64 7.08
C HIS A 60 3.78 0.57 7.24
N ILE A 61 3.31 1.74 6.79
CA ILE A 61 4.07 2.98 6.98
C ILE A 61 4.15 3.24 8.48
N THR A 62 3.03 3.06 9.17
CA THR A 62 2.98 2.94 10.63
C THR A 62 2.09 1.73 10.91
N PRO A 63 1.99 1.27 12.14
CA PRO A 63 1.20 0.06 12.42
C PRO A 63 -0.23 0.12 11.89
N ASP A 64 -0.82 1.33 11.79
CA ASP A 64 -2.19 1.44 11.34
C ASP A 64 -2.34 2.21 10.03
N TRP A 65 -1.26 2.46 9.33
CA TRP A 65 -1.30 3.19 8.06
C TRP A 65 -0.60 2.36 7.00
N LEU A 66 -1.38 1.88 6.05
CA LEU A 66 -0.92 0.93 5.04
C LEU A 66 -0.69 1.60 3.70
N LEU A 67 0.21 1.03 2.93
CA LEU A 67 0.40 1.40 1.53
C LEU A 67 0.32 0.12 0.71
N VAL A 68 -0.59 0.09 -0.25
CA VAL A 68 -0.69 -1.01 -1.22
C VAL A 68 -0.06 -0.53 -2.52
N TYR A 69 0.87 -1.30 -3.05
CA TYR A 69 1.63 -0.88 -4.22
C TYR A 69 1.99 -2.08 -5.09
N GLU A 70 2.44 -1.79 -6.29
CA GLU A 70 2.88 -2.83 -7.22
C GLU A 70 4.13 -2.35 -7.93
N LEU A 71 5.12 -3.23 -8.06
CA LEU A 71 6.33 -2.93 -8.81
C LEU A 71 6.32 -3.75 -10.10
N THR A 72 6.51 -3.09 -11.23
CA THR A 72 6.63 -3.79 -12.51
C THR A 72 8.06 -3.64 -12.95
N GLU A 73 8.80 -4.76 -12.92
CA GLU A 73 10.23 -4.70 -13.19
C GLU A 73 10.54 -4.46 -14.65
N ASN A 74 9.70 -4.96 -15.54
CA ASN A 74 9.95 -4.77 -16.96
C ASN A 74 9.86 -3.31 -17.37
N GLU A 75 8.95 -2.57 -16.78
CA GLU A 75 8.74 -1.18 -17.12
C GLU A 75 9.32 -0.22 -16.11
N LEU A 76 9.81 -0.74 -14.99
CA LEU A 76 10.34 0.06 -13.89
C LEU A 76 9.34 1.08 -13.41
N ILE A 77 8.12 0.63 -13.14
CA ILE A 77 7.06 1.49 -12.61
C ILE A 77 6.67 1.04 -11.21
N LEU A 78 6.52 2.00 -10.33
CA LEU A 78 5.99 1.78 -8.99
C LEU A 78 4.57 2.35 -8.98
N TYR A 79 3.59 1.47 -8.98
CA TYR A 79 2.19 1.88 -8.89
C TYR A 79 1.81 2.03 -7.44
N LEU A 80 1.31 3.20 -7.06
CA LEU A 80 0.76 3.43 -5.73
C LEU A 80 -0.74 3.21 -5.84
N THR A 81 -1.21 2.11 -5.29
CA THR A 81 -2.57 1.62 -5.53
C THR A 81 -3.57 2.11 -4.51
N ARG A 82 -3.29 2.00 -3.23
CA ARG A 82 -4.16 2.44 -2.16
C ARG A 82 -3.33 2.86 -0.95
N THR A 83 -3.91 3.71 -0.09
CA THR A 83 -3.31 3.99 1.21
C THR A 83 -4.42 4.34 2.20
N GLY A 84 -4.21 4.02 3.47
CA GLY A 84 -5.19 4.25 4.51
C GLY A 84 -5.05 3.24 5.62
N THR A 85 -6.05 3.17 6.49
CA THR A 85 -6.06 2.18 7.55
C THR A 85 -6.58 0.86 7.01
N HIS A 86 -6.48 -0.20 7.81
CA HIS A 86 -7.08 -1.48 7.46
C HIS A 86 -8.57 -1.33 7.16
N SER A 87 -9.27 -0.58 7.98
CA SER A 87 -10.70 -0.35 7.76
C SER A 87 -10.97 0.35 6.45
N ASP A 88 -10.12 1.30 6.08
CA ASP A 88 -10.31 2.00 4.82
C ASP A 88 -10.15 1.08 3.62
N LEU A 89 -9.21 0.17 3.69
CA LEU A 89 -8.81 -0.59 2.51
C LEU A 89 -9.48 -1.96 2.42
N PHE A 90 -9.73 -2.60 3.55
CA PHE A 90 -10.23 -3.96 3.57
C PHE A 90 -11.54 -4.10 4.33
N GLN A 91 -12.34 -3.01 4.37
CA GLN A 91 -13.57 -3.07 5.04
C GLN A 91 -14.42 -3.97 4.30
N SER A 92 -14.82 -4.86 4.89
CA SER A 92 -15.51 -5.68 4.21
C SER A 92 -16.80 -5.54 4.18
N ARG A 93 -17.26 -5.53 3.66
CA ARG A 93 -18.37 -5.57 3.60
C ARG A 93 -18.49 -6.33 2.64
N GLY A 94 -18.19 -6.81 2.52
CA GLY A 94 -18.18 -7.54 1.82
C GLY A 94 -17.25 -7.82 1.09
N SER A 95 -16.70 -7.76 0.85
CA SER A 95 -15.77 -7.98 0.41
C SER A 95 -14.85 -8.42 0.53
N TYR A 96 -14.43 -8.43 0.82
CA TYR A 96 -13.58 -8.62 1.01
C TYR A 96 -12.90 -9.28 1.22
N GLU A 97 -12.67 -9.31 1.46
CA GLU A 97 -12.06 -9.65 1.67
C GLU A 97 -11.26 -10.03 2.04
N VAL A 98 -11.08 -9.88 2.25
CA VAL A 98 -10.41 -10.01 2.57
C VAL A 98 -9.66 -10.51 2.82
N GLU A 99 -9.39 -10.67 2.91
CA GLU A 99 -8.68 -10.98 3.14
C GLU A 99 -7.96 -11.26 3.04
N VAL A 100 -7.73 -10.92 2.75
CA VAL A 100 -7.04 -10.97 2.65
C VAL A 100 -6.11 -11.19 2.99
N ASP A 101 -5.98 -10.99 3.21
CA ASP A 101 -4.96 -11.03 3.77
C ASP A 101 -4.58 -12.18 4.08
N ALA A 102 -3.91 -12.39 3.74
CA ALA A 102 -3.46 -13.50 4.02
C ALA A 102 -3.45 -13.79 5.32
N ARG A 103 -3.74 -13.28 6.04
CA ARG A 103 -3.76 -13.59 7.24
C ARG A 103 -5.01 -13.76 7.62
N ARG A 104 -5.81 -13.66 7.17
CA ARG A 104 -6.94 -13.87 7.61
C ARG A 104 -7.76 -14.47 6.89
N LYS A 105 -7.71 -14.70 6.46
CA LYS A 105 -8.37 -15.01 5.88
C LYS A 105 -9.20 -15.11 5.81
N VAL A 106 -9.12 -14.62 5.57
CA VAL A 106 -9.83 -14.52 5.35
C VAL A 106 -10.48 -14.67 5.29
N PRO A 107 -10.77 -14.68 5.29
CA PRO A 107 -11.40 -14.78 5.04
C PRO A 107 -11.86 -14.83 5.13
#